data_5c0a84ecf36dd10bde398bc838e9ff93
#
_entry.id   5c0a84ecf36dd10bde398bc838e9ff93
#
_cell.length_a   1.000
_cell.length_b   1.000
_cell.length_c   1.000
_cell.angle_alpha   90.00
_cell.angle_beta   90.00
_cell.angle_gamma   90.00
#
_symmetry.space_group_name_H-M   'P 1'
#
loop_
_entity.id
_entity.type
_entity.pdbx_description
1 polymer ?
#
loop_
_entity_poly.entity_id
_entity_poly.type
_entity_poly.pdbx_seq_one_letter_code
_entity_poly.pdbx_strand_id
1 'polypeptide(L)'
;MTRSRGGFLVLCLAVLVYANSLGNGFAYDDNAILPHNSIVTSGDWRMALASPYHPDALDGAGLYRPLTSVSFTLEWMAFGQEPFGYHALNLLAHAGVSLLVFLLLAGMVPVLPALAGGAVFAVHPV
;
A
#
# COMPACT_ATOMS: atom_id res chain seq x y z
N MET A 1 -2.92 27.48 -11.96
CA MET A 1 -3.24 26.44 -10.97
C MET A 1 -2.15 26.42 -9.91
N THR A 2 -2.51 26.36 -8.63
CA THR A 2 -1.53 26.27 -7.52
C THR A 2 -1.11 24.84 -7.26
N ARG A 3 0.09 24.66 -6.64
CA ARG A 3 0.58 23.31 -6.25
C ARG A 3 -0.39 22.60 -5.31
N SER A 4 -1.00 23.32 -4.35
CA SER A 4 -1.97 22.71 -3.43
C SER A 4 -3.21 22.17 -4.13
N ARG A 5 -3.75 22.90 -5.12
CA ARG A 5 -4.88 22.42 -5.92
C ARG A 5 -4.52 21.22 -6.78
N GLY A 6 -3.32 21.22 -7.38
CA GLY A 6 -2.81 20.08 -8.16
C GLY A 6 -2.67 18.83 -7.31
N GLY A 7 -2.05 18.95 -6.12
CA GLY A 7 -1.90 17.83 -5.18
C GLY A 7 -3.24 17.28 -4.70
N PHE A 8 -4.20 18.14 -4.39
CA PHE A 8 -5.54 17.71 -4.01
C PHE A 8 -6.25 16.93 -5.13
N LEU A 9 -6.11 17.39 -6.39
CA LEU A 9 -6.70 16.69 -7.54
C LEU A 9 -6.08 15.29 -7.73
N VAL A 10 -4.75 15.14 -7.56
CA VAL A 10 -4.09 13.83 -7.65
C VAL A 10 -4.56 12.89 -6.54
N LEU A 11 -4.67 13.37 -5.30
CA LEU A 11 -5.22 12.59 -4.18
C LEU A 11 -6.64 12.11 -4.47
N CYS A 12 -7.52 13.03 -4.87
CA CYS A 12 -8.90 12.68 -5.21
C CYS A 12 -8.97 11.65 -6.34
N LEU A 13 -8.14 11.80 -7.37
CA LEU A 13 -8.10 10.89 -8.50
C LEU A 13 -7.67 9.47 -8.08
N ALA A 14 -6.59 9.34 -7.29
CA ALA A 14 -6.13 8.07 -6.77
C ALA A 14 -7.22 7.37 -5.95
N VAL A 15 -7.87 8.10 -5.03
CA VAL A 15 -8.95 7.55 -4.20
C VAL A 15 -10.14 7.13 -5.06
N LEU A 16 -10.61 7.96 -5.99
CA LEU A 16 -11.78 7.65 -6.82
C LEU A 16 -11.57 6.43 -7.70
N VAL A 17 -10.38 6.29 -8.31
CA VAL A 17 -10.09 5.18 -9.23
C VAL A 17 -10.04 3.84 -8.50
N TYR A 18 -9.51 3.80 -7.28
CA TYR A 18 -9.32 2.56 -6.52
C TYR A 18 -10.29 2.37 -5.35
N ALA A 19 -11.28 3.25 -5.16
CA ALA A 19 -12.28 3.12 -4.09
C ALA A 19 -13.07 1.80 -4.14
N ASN A 20 -13.22 1.22 -5.33
CA ASN A 20 -13.87 -0.08 -5.51
C ASN A 20 -13.12 -1.23 -4.83
N SER A 21 -11.80 -1.11 -4.61
CA SER A 21 -11.01 -2.13 -3.92
C SER A 21 -11.46 -2.35 -2.47
N LEU A 22 -12.04 -1.33 -1.83
CA LEU A 22 -12.51 -1.40 -0.44
C LEU A 22 -13.57 -2.48 -0.19
N GLY A 23 -14.31 -2.87 -1.22
CA GLY A 23 -15.30 -3.95 -1.14
C GLY A 23 -14.78 -5.33 -1.54
N ASN A 24 -13.51 -5.45 -1.90
CA ASN A 24 -12.93 -6.73 -2.31
C ASN A 24 -12.53 -7.59 -1.11
N GLY A 25 -12.53 -8.92 -1.31
CA GLY A 25 -11.92 -9.87 -0.38
C GLY A 25 -10.41 -9.99 -0.60
N PHE A 26 -9.75 -10.78 0.24
CA PHE A 26 -8.37 -11.20 0.02
C PHE A 26 -8.23 -12.00 -1.26
N ALA A 27 -7.16 -11.77 -2.01
CA ALA A 27 -6.88 -12.44 -3.27
C ALA A 27 -5.43 -12.96 -3.33
N TYR A 28 -5.22 -14.05 -4.07
CA TYR A 28 -3.90 -14.64 -4.32
C TYR A 28 -3.04 -14.78 -3.07
N ASP A 29 -1.93 -14.04 -3.02
CA ASP A 29 -0.93 -14.09 -1.95
C ASP A 29 -1.49 -13.64 -0.60
N ASP A 30 -2.48 -12.76 -0.57
CA ASP A 30 -3.09 -12.30 0.67
C ASP A 30 -3.65 -13.46 1.50
N ASN A 31 -4.28 -14.44 0.83
CA ASN A 31 -4.83 -15.62 1.49
C ASN A 31 -3.75 -16.51 2.12
N ALA A 32 -2.55 -16.54 1.55
CA ALA A 32 -1.42 -17.31 2.09
C ALA A 32 -0.66 -16.54 3.18
N ILE A 33 -0.52 -15.22 3.02
CA ILE A 33 0.31 -14.38 3.87
C ILE A 33 -0.42 -13.95 5.13
N LEU A 34 -1.69 -13.55 5.03
CA LEU A 34 -2.38 -12.95 6.16
C LEU A 34 -2.89 -13.99 7.16
N PRO A 35 -3.80 -14.94 6.81
CA PRO A 35 -4.35 -15.87 7.79
C PRO A 35 -3.43 -17.05 8.14
N HIS A 36 -2.46 -17.39 7.28
CA HIS A 36 -1.62 -18.59 7.44
C HIS A 36 -0.16 -18.31 7.80
N ASN A 37 0.26 -17.05 7.85
CA ASN A 37 1.61 -16.69 8.27
C ASN A 37 1.67 -16.57 9.80
N SER A 38 2.36 -17.50 10.44
CA SER A 38 2.50 -17.55 11.90
C SER A 38 3.13 -16.29 12.50
N ILE A 39 3.97 -15.58 11.75
CA ILE A 39 4.61 -14.33 12.19
C ILE A 39 3.60 -13.19 12.20
N VAL A 40 2.83 -13.04 11.12
CA VAL A 40 1.80 -12.00 11.00
C VAL A 40 0.72 -12.20 12.08
N THR A 41 0.23 -13.43 12.22
CA THR A 41 -0.86 -13.76 13.15
C THR A 41 -0.44 -13.75 14.62
N SER A 42 0.88 -13.81 14.91
CA SER A 42 1.38 -13.70 16.30
C SER A 42 1.17 -12.32 16.92
N GLY A 43 1.08 -11.27 16.10
CA GLY A 43 1.03 -9.88 16.56
C GLY A 43 2.38 -9.35 17.07
N ASP A 44 3.47 -10.12 16.96
CA ASP A 44 4.80 -9.67 17.37
C ASP A 44 5.55 -8.98 16.22
N TRP A 45 5.42 -7.66 16.17
CA TRP A 45 6.10 -6.84 15.14
C TRP A 45 7.63 -6.92 15.20
N ARG A 46 8.22 -7.25 16.38
CA ARG A 46 9.67 -7.41 16.54
C ARG A 46 10.12 -8.71 15.87
N MET A 47 9.34 -9.76 16.03
CA MET A 47 9.55 -11.01 15.32
C MET A 47 9.42 -10.80 13.81
N ALA A 48 8.42 -10.02 13.36
CA ALA A 48 8.23 -9.68 11.96
C ALA A 48 9.42 -8.93 11.34
N LEU A 49 10.09 -8.05 12.11
CA LEU A 49 11.31 -7.38 11.66
C LEU A 49 12.49 -8.34 11.44
N ALA A 50 12.59 -9.40 12.22
CA ALA A 50 13.73 -10.31 12.22
C ALA A 50 13.54 -11.55 11.33
N SER A 51 12.31 -11.78 10.84
CA SER A 51 11.93 -13.03 10.16
C SER A 51 11.80 -12.87 8.65
N PRO A 52 11.92 -13.97 7.87
CA PRO A 52 11.59 -13.99 6.46
C PRO A 52 10.10 -13.65 6.23
N TYR A 53 9.79 -13.12 5.05
CA TYR A 53 8.44 -12.74 4.65
C TYR A 53 7.46 -13.92 4.58
N HIS A 54 7.97 -15.09 4.16
CA HIS A 54 7.26 -16.37 4.13
C HIS A 54 8.04 -17.42 4.92
N PRO A 55 7.89 -17.49 6.24
CA PRO A 55 8.64 -18.47 7.04
C PRO A 55 8.21 -19.91 6.76
N ASP A 56 6.96 -20.10 6.35
CA ASP A 56 6.33 -21.41 6.12
C ASP A 56 6.43 -21.87 4.65
N ALA A 57 7.12 -21.11 3.77
CA ALA A 57 7.30 -21.50 2.37
C ALA A 57 8.25 -22.68 2.25
N LEU A 58 7.82 -23.72 1.55
CA LEU A 58 8.55 -24.99 1.40
C LEU A 58 9.90 -24.86 0.70
N ASP A 59 10.10 -23.83 -0.06
CA ASP A 59 11.29 -23.57 -0.88
C ASP A 59 12.39 -22.80 -0.14
N GLY A 60 12.20 -22.43 1.12
CA GLY A 60 13.20 -21.72 1.91
C GLY A 60 13.68 -20.42 1.28
N ALA A 61 12.94 -19.90 0.29
CA ALA A 61 13.25 -18.64 -0.38
C ALA A 61 13.04 -17.50 0.61
N GLY A 62 14.09 -17.20 1.36
CA GLY A 62 14.11 -16.22 2.42
C GLY A 62 13.98 -14.78 1.93
N LEU A 63 12.86 -14.49 1.27
CA LEU A 63 12.55 -13.12 0.89
C LEU A 63 12.40 -12.28 2.16
N TYR A 64 13.27 -11.28 2.33
CA TYR A 64 13.26 -10.43 3.50
C TYR A 64 12.59 -9.09 3.19
N ARG A 65 11.38 -8.90 3.73
CA ARG A 65 10.57 -7.68 3.59
C ARG A 65 10.08 -7.19 4.95
N PRO A 66 10.98 -6.69 5.80
CA PRO A 66 10.64 -6.40 7.20
C PRO A 66 9.54 -5.37 7.37
N LEU A 67 9.54 -4.29 6.58
CA LEU A 67 8.51 -3.26 6.68
C LEU A 67 7.13 -3.79 6.27
N THR A 68 7.07 -4.61 5.24
CA THR A 68 5.81 -5.24 4.81
C THR A 68 5.30 -6.23 5.86
N SER A 69 6.20 -7.06 6.43
CA SER A 69 5.82 -8.01 7.49
C SER A 69 5.30 -7.29 8.73
N VAL A 70 5.95 -6.19 9.12
CA VAL A 70 5.52 -5.36 10.26
C VAL A 70 4.17 -4.70 9.96
N SER A 71 3.96 -4.12 8.77
CA SER A 71 2.66 -3.51 8.44
C SER A 71 1.54 -4.54 8.52
N PHE A 72 1.72 -5.73 7.93
CA PHE A 72 0.73 -6.80 8.00
C PHE A 72 0.47 -7.28 9.43
N THR A 73 1.51 -7.36 10.27
CA THR A 73 1.33 -7.72 11.69
C THR A 73 0.50 -6.67 12.42
N LEU A 74 0.76 -5.38 12.20
CA LEU A 74 -0.02 -4.30 12.82
C LEU A 74 -1.45 -4.24 12.28
N GLU A 75 -1.63 -4.46 10.98
CA GLU A 75 -2.93 -4.55 10.33
C GLU A 75 -3.74 -5.74 10.86
N TRP A 76 -3.08 -6.90 11.05
CA TRP A 76 -3.70 -8.07 11.66
C TRP A 76 -4.18 -7.79 13.09
N MET A 77 -3.37 -7.11 13.90
CA MET A 77 -3.76 -6.70 15.26
C MET A 77 -4.97 -5.75 15.26
N ALA A 78 -5.08 -4.90 14.24
CA ALA A 78 -6.15 -3.89 14.16
C ALA A 78 -7.43 -4.43 13.53
N PHE A 79 -7.33 -5.25 12.49
CA PHE A 79 -8.45 -5.66 11.63
C PHE A 79 -8.70 -7.16 11.60
N GLY A 80 -7.76 -8.00 12.08
CA GLY A 80 -7.88 -9.46 12.00
C GLY A 80 -8.02 -9.93 10.57
N GLN A 81 -9.09 -10.65 10.26
CA GLN A 81 -9.39 -11.18 8.93
C GLN A 81 -10.28 -10.26 8.08
N GLU A 82 -10.54 -9.03 8.51
CA GLU A 82 -11.40 -8.10 7.78
C GLU A 82 -10.63 -7.38 6.66
N PRO A 83 -10.87 -7.68 5.36
CA PRO A 83 -10.06 -7.15 4.25
C PRO A 83 -10.14 -5.64 4.09
N PHE A 84 -11.27 -5.02 4.49
CA PHE A 84 -11.50 -3.59 4.32
C PHE A 84 -10.36 -2.73 4.87
N GLY A 85 -9.85 -3.05 6.08
CA GLY A 85 -8.79 -2.27 6.71
C GLY A 85 -7.48 -2.29 5.91
N TYR A 86 -7.09 -3.45 5.39
CA TYR A 86 -5.90 -3.63 4.55
C TYR A 86 -6.04 -2.85 3.24
N HIS A 87 -7.17 -2.97 2.57
CA HIS A 87 -7.43 -2.22 1.33
C HIS A 87 -7.47 -0.71 1.57
N ALA A 88 -8.04 -0.26 2.69
CA ALA A 88 -8.06 1.16 3.04
C ALA A 88 -6.65 1.73 3.26
N LEU A 89 -5.77 1.00 3.99
CA LEU A 89 -4.39 1.43 4.19
C LEU A 89 -3.58 1.42 2.88
N ASN A 90 -3.76 0.40 2.03
CA ASN A 90 -3.13 0.35 0.71
C ASN A 90 -3.59 1.51 -0.18
N LEU A 91 -4.88 1.83 -0.17
CA LEU A 91 -5.43 2.98 -0.91
C LEU A 91 -4.83 4.30 -0.41
N LEU A 92 -4.75 4.50 0.91
CA LEU A 92 -4.15 5.69 1.51
C LEU A 92 -2.66 5.80 1.18
N ALA A 93 -1.92 4.68 1.24
CA ALA A 93 -0.51 4.63 0.87
C ALA A 93 -0.32 5.00 -0.61
N HIS A 94 -1.12 4.43 -1.52
CA HIS A 94 -1.07 4.74 -2.95
C HIS A 94 -1.39 6.22 -3.23
N ALA A 95 -2.43 6.77 -2.60
CA ALA A 95 -2.77 8.19 -2.71
C ALA A 95 -1.63 9.08 -2.19
N GLY A 96 -1.01 8.70 -1.06
CA GLY A 96 0.15 9.39 -0.51
C GLY A 96 1.36 9.38 -1.46
N VAL A 97 1.70 8.22 -2.03
CA VAL A 97 2.80 8.10 -3.01
C VAL A 97 2.47 8.91 -4.28
N SER A 98 1.24 8.87 -4.77
CA SER A 98 0.80 9.67 -5.93
C SER A 98 0.98 11.17 -5.68
N LEU A 99 0.65 11.64 -4.47
CA LEU A 99 0.90 13.03 -4.06
C LEU A 99 2.41 13.34 -4.05
N LEU A 100 3.24 12.45 -3.49
CA LEU A 100 4.69 12.66 -3.44
C LEU A 100 5.31 12.72 -4.84
N VAL A 101 4.88 11.86 -5.76
CA VAL A 101 5.28 11.89 -7.18
C VAL A 101 4.90 13.23 -7.81
N PHE A 102 3.67 13.69 -7.61
CA PHE A 102 3.24 15.01 -8.09
C PHE A 102 4.10 16.14 -7.52
N LEU A 103 4.37 16.14 -6.20
CA LEU A 103 5.16 17.18 -5.55
C LEU A 103 6.61 17.20 -6.04
N LEU A 104 7.20 16.02 -6.25
CA LEU A 104 8.53 15.87 -6.83
C LEU A 104 8.57 16.47 -8.23
N LEU A 105 7.63 16.10 -9.10
CA LEU A 105 7.53 16.64 -10.45
C LEU A 105 7.28 18.15 -10.45
N ALA A 106 6.43 18.67 -9.55
CA ALA A 106 6.15 20.10 -9.42
C ALA A 106 7.34 20.91 -8.89
N GLY A 107 8.35 20.24 -8.35
CA GLY A 107 9.65 20.84 -8.04
C GLY A 107 10.57 20.99 -9.25
N MET A 108 10.34 20.19 -10.29
CA MET A 108 11.22 20.09 -11.47
C MET A 108 10.63 20.73 -12.74
N VAL A 109 9.30 20.71 -12.88
CA VAL A 109 8.58 21.22 -14.05
C VAL A 109 7.39 22.08 -13.65
N PRO A 110 6.80 22.88 -14.57
CA PRO A 110 5.59 23.64 -14.29
C PRO A 110 4.44 22.75 -13.79
N VAL A 111 3.54 23.34 -12.99
CA VAL A 111 2.48 22.60 -12.27
C VAL A 111 1.56 21.78 -13.20
N LEU A 112 1.31 22.23 -14.41
CA LEU A 112 0.40 21.51 -15.32
C LEU A 112 1.01 20.20 -15.86
N PRO A 113 2.25 20.17 -16.41
CA PRO A 113 2.94 18.91 -16.71
C PRO A 113 3.13 18.00 -15.49
N ALA A 114 3.44 18.57 -14.31
CA ALA A 114 3.55 17.80 -13.07
C ALA A 114 2.21 17.13 -12.71
N LEU A 115 1.09 17.83 -12.89
CA LEU A 115 -0.24 17.27 -12.68
C LEU A 115 -0.51 16.09 -13.63
N ALA A 116 -0.16 16.23 -14.89
CA ALA A 116 -0.33 15.14 -15.87
C ALA A 116 0.48 13.89 -15.45
N GLY A 117 1.75 14.06 -15.06
CA GLY A 117 2.59 12.95 -14.57
C GLY A 117 2.04 12.31 -13.30
N GLY A 118 1.65 13.13 -12.32
CA GLY A 118 1.04 12.64 -11.08
C GLY A 118 -0.30 11.92 -11.32
N ALA A 119 -1.11 12.42 -12.24
CA ALA A 119 -2.38 11.79 -12.62
C ALA A 119 -2.15 10.43 -13.31
N VAL A 120 -1.20 10.34 -14.23
CA VAL A 120 -0.82 9.06 -14.87
C VAL A 120 -0.38 8.04 -13.81
N PHE A 121 0.47 8.44 -12.87
CA PHE A 121 0.88 7.56 -11.77
C PHE A 121 -0.32 7.14 -10.90
N ALA A 122 -1.21 8.08 -10.57
CA ALA A 122 -2.37 7.85 -9.72
C ALA A 122 -3.37 6.84 -10.29
N VAL A 123 -3.48 6.73 -11.64
CA VAL A 123 -4.44 5.83 -12.29
C VAL A 123 -3.80 4.57 -12.85
N HIS A 124 -2.46 4.49 -12.89
CA HIS A 124 -1.76 3.34 -13.47
C HIS A 124 -1.93 2.14 -12.54
N PRO A 125 -2.42 0.99 -13.05
CA PRO A 125 -2.46 -0.24 -12.26
C PRO A 125 -1.01 -0.70 -11.99
N VAL A 126 -0.71 -0.91 -10.71
CA VAL A 126 0.61 -1.36 -10.25
C VAL A 126 0.57 -2.87 -10.04
#